data_91ef51c7a2307ff48ee8d3200e5c7953
#
_entry.id   91ef51c7a2307ff48ee8d3200e5c7953
#
_cell.length_a   1.000
_cell.length_b   1.000
_cell.length_c   1.000
_cell.angle_alpha   90.00
_cell.angle_beta   90.00
_cell.angle_gamma   90.00
#
_symmetry.space_group_name_H-M   'P 1'
#
loop_
_entity.id
_entity.type
_entity.pdbx_description
1 polymer ?
#
loop_
_entity_poly.entity_id
_entity_poly.type
_entity_poly.pdbx_seq_one_letter_code
_entity_poly.pdbx_strand_id
1 'polypeptide(L)'
;MAATLPSAEAQHSSVEADGDWAESVQREATVTVDRLRLRDGATGWPLDKVFPSRCLKGALKVRLVDPYLAKPHQIRNLNEFLLHLAETAHPKEIEVVTGFAADDFAARQDRATDEAAKDLFKNYGVTLTLRRETGLHDRYLMLDHGVLFKLGRGLDIFKPAVGLAEHRPGNRRVRETEVDVFCRPGHALAIRTEGSST
;
A
#
# COMPACT_ATOMS: atom_id res chain seq x y z
N MET A 1 -35.19 -16.31 36.73
CA MET A 1 -34.20 -15.21 36.69
C MET A 1 -33.50 -15.26 35.37
N ALA A 2 -33.88 -14.42 34.44
CA ALA A 2 -33.27 -14.34 33.11
C ALA A 2 -32.17 -13.28 33.14
N ALA A 3 -30.95 -13.69 32.84
CA ALA A 3 -29.81 -12.77 32.73
C ALA A 3 -29.82 -12.12 31.33
N THR A 4 -30.06 -10.82 31.32
CA THR A 4 -29.99 -9.98 30.12
C THR A 4 -28.53 -9.76 29.74
N LEU A 5 -28.13 -10.16 28.53
CA LEU A 5 -26.85 -9.81 27.94
C LEU A 5 -26.85 -8.34 27.54
N PRO A 6 -25.78 -7.57 27.76
CA PRO A 6 -25.69 -6.20 27.32
C PRO A 6 -25.49 -6.13 25.81
N SER A 7 -26.29 -5.28 25.15
CA SER A 7 -26.18 -4.89 23.75
C SER A 7 -24.81 -4.30 23.48
N ALA A 8 -24.17 -4.74 22.42
CA ALA A 8 -22.97 -4.12 21.88
C ALA A 8 -23.34 -2.76 21.27
N GLU A 9 -23.24 -1.70 22.05
CA GLU A 9 -23.21 -0.35 21.54
C GLU A 9 -21.93 -0.15 20.75
N ALA A 10 -22.08 0.17 19.48
CA ALA A 10 -21.04 0.59 18.59
C ALA A 10 -20.28 1.77 19.21
N GLN A 11 -19.07 1.52 19.68
CA GLN A 11 -18.15 2.58 20.09
C GLN A 11 -17.71 3.32 18.83
N HIS A 12 -18.44 4.37 18.47
CA HIS A 12 -17.94 5.46 17.65
C HIS A 12 -16.88 6.20 18.49
N SER A 13 -15.67 5.67 18.53
CA SER A 13 -14.53 6.32 19.18
C SER A 13 -13.93 7.33 18.21
N SER A 14 -14.26 8.59 18.43
CA SER A 14 -13.44 9.81 18.25
C SER A 14 -12.18 9.67 17.40
N VAL A 15 -12.33 9.84 16.08
CA VAL A 15 -11.23 10.19 15.17
C VAL A 15 -11.38 11.69 14.84
N GLU A 16 -11.23 12.52 15.83
CA GLU A 16 -11.11 13.97 15.66
C GLU A 16 -9.97 14.46 16.55
N ALA A 17 -8.75 14.50 16.02
CA ALA A 17 -7.66 15.42 16.43
C ALA A 17 -6.32 15.20 15.68
N ASP A 18 -6.19 14.31 14.71
CA ASP A 18 -5.02 14.34 13.81
C ASP A 18 -5.56 14.64 12.41
N GLY A 19 -5.39 15.89 11.94
CA GLY A 19 -5.69 16.26 10.56
C GLY A 19 -5.09 15.22 9.62
N ASP A 20 -5.80 14.81 8.56
CA ASP A 20 -5.43 13.63 7.75
C ASP A 20 -3.94 13.68 7.38
N TRP A 21 -3.14 12.91 8.15
CA TRP A 21 -1.68 12.85 8.01
C TRP A 21 -1.26 12.50 6.58
N ALA A 22 -2.07 11.72 5.86
CA ALA A 22 -1.79 11.32 4.50
C ALA A 22 -1.98 12.48 3.52
N GLU A 23 -2.98 13.34 3.73
CA GLU A 23 -3.15 14.57 2.96
C GLU A 23 -1.98 15.52 3.20
N SER A 24 -1.48 15.60 4.45
CA SER A 24 -0.28 16.37 4.77
C SER A 24 0.93 15.83 4.00
N VAL A 25 1.14 14.50 3.98
CA VAL A 25 2.23 13.89 3.20
C VAL A 25 2.07 14.18 1.71
N GLN A 26 0.87 14.03 1.17
CA GLN A 26 0.60 14.28 -0.25
C GLN A 26 0.90 15.72 -0.66
N ARG A 27 0.61 16.69 0.21
CA ARG A 27 0.89 18.11 -0.02
C ARG A 27 2.36 18.48 0.13
N GLU A 28 3.05 17.87 1.10
CA GLU A 28 4.38 18.29 1.54
C GLU A 28 5.53 17.48 0.94
N ALA A 29 5.28 16.27 0.42
CA ALA A 29 6.29 15.44 -0.23
C ALA A 29 6.59 15.98 -1.63
N THR A 30 7.46 16.98 -1.73
CA THR A 30 7.78 17.73 -2.96
C THR A 30 9.18 17.47 -3.50
N VAL A 31 10.07 16.85 -2.71
CA VAL A 31 11.43 16.53 -3.14
C VAL A 31 11.45 15.16 -3.82
N THR A 32 11.87 15.12 -5.08
CA THR A 32 12.01 13.86 -5.82
C THR A 32 13.17 13.03 -5.27
N VAL A 33 12.89 11.80 -4.88
CA VAL A 33 13.89 10.83 -4.38
C VAL A 33 14.30 9.86 -5.48
N ASP A 34 13.33 9.39 -6.27
CA ASP A 34 13.58 8.38 -7.31
C ASP A 34 12.46 8.44 -8.38
N ARG A 35 12.78 7.94 -9.58
CA ARG A 35 11.82 7.74 -10.66
C ARG A 35 12.11 6.46 -11.40
N LEU A 36 11.21 5.50 -11.28
CA LEU A 36 11.32 4.20 -11.95
C LEU A 36 10.44 4.19 -13.19
N ARG A 37 11.02 3.75 -14.31
CA ARG A 37 10.30 3.51 -15.55
C ARG A 37 10.34 2.03 -15.88
N LEU A 38 9.19 1.38 -15.75
CA LEU A 38 9.03 -0.04 -16.02
C LEU A 38 8.51 -0.20 -17.45
N ARG A 39 9.18 -1.03 -18.25
CA ARG A 39 8.75 -1.34 -19.62
C ARG A 39 7.84 -2.55 -19.62
N ASP A 40 6.85 -2.58 -20.50
CA ASP A 40 5.92 -3.72 -20.61
C ASP A 40 6.67 -5.03 -20.85
N GLY A 41 6.28 -6.07 -20.11
CA GLY A 41 6.87 -7.40 -20.19
C GLY A 41 8.25 -7.55 -19.56
N ALA A 42 8.88 -6.48 -19.04
CA ALA A 42 10.17 -6.59 -18.37
C ALA A 42 10.06 -7.42 -17.09
N THR A 43 11.15 -8.09 -16.73
CA THR A 43 11.35 -8.83 -15.48
C THR A 43 12.44 -8.17 -14.63
N GLY A 44 12.74 -8.72 -13.44
CA GLY A 44 13.77 -8.18 -12.56
C GLY A 44 13.29 -6.99 -11.74
N TRP A 45 11.98 -6.92 -11.46
CA TRP A 45 11.33 -5.91 -10.64
C TRP A 45 10.61 -6.55 -9.43
N PRO A 46 11.35 -7.16 -8.49
CA PRO A 46 10.74 -7.63 -7.25
C PRO A 46 10.25 -6.45 -6.40
N LEU A 47 9.41 -6.71 -5.40
CA LEU A 47 8.80 -5.66 -4.56
C LEU A 47 9.84 -4.77 -3.88
N ASP A 48 10.94 -5.33 -3.40
CA ASP A 48 12.02 -4.59 -2.74
C ASP A 48 12.77 -3.61 -3.67
N LYS A 49 12.69 -3.82 -4.99
CA LYS A 49 13.23 -2.89 -5.98
C LYS A 49 12.23 -1.77 -6.30
N VAL A 50 10.93 -2.08 -6.35
CA VAL A 50 9.88 -1.08 -6.60
C VAL A 50 9.59 -0.26 -5.34
N PHE A 51 9.58 -0.92 -4.19
CA PHE A 51 9.32 -0.36 -2.85
C PHE A 51 10.51 -0.63 -1.93
N PRO A 52 11.62 0.05 -2.12
CA PRO A 52 12.86 -0.27 -1.41
C PRO A 52 12.77 0.03 0.08
N SER A 53 13.38 -0.85 0.88
CA SER A 53 13.35 -0.76 2.34
C SER A 53 13.84 0.59 2.90
N ARG A 54 14.75 1.27 2.21
CA ARG A 54 15.21 2.60 2.59
C ARG A 54 14.10 3.66 2.61
N CYS A 55 13.06 3.46 1.79
CA CYS A 55 11.91 4.35 1.73
C CYS A 55 10.78 3.94 2.69
N LEU A 56 10.72 2.67 3.08
CA LEU A 56 9.62 2.11 3.88
C LEU A 56 9.92 2.11 5.38
N LYS A 57 11.19 1.90 5.76
CA LYS A 57 11.59 1.78 7.18
C LYS A 57 11.24 3.02 7.98
N GLY A 58 10.68 2.79 9.17
CA GLY A 58 10.32 3.84 10.13
C GLY A 58 8.87 4.34 9.97
N ALA A 59 8.15 3.92 8.94
CA ALA A 59 6.72 4.20 8.83
C ALA A 59 5.93 3.41 9.88
N LEU A 60 5.16 4.11 10.69
CA LEU A 60 4.22 3.51 11.64
C LEU A 60 2.82 3.40 11.07
N LYS A 61 2.46 4.34 10.19
CA LYS A 61 1.18 4.35 9.47
C LYS A 61 1.43 4.39 7.97
N VAL A 62 0.71 3.55 7.25
CA VAL A 62 0.79 3.41 5.80
C VAL A 62 -0.60 3.53 5.21
N ARG A 63 -0.79 4.38 4.18
CA ARG A 63 -2.02 4.44 3.39
C ARG A 63 -1.73 4.13 1.94
N LEU A 64 -2.35 3.07 1.43
CA LEU A 64 -2.38 2.73 0.01
C LEU A 64 -3.69 3.18 -0.59
N VAL A 65 -3.65 4.03 -1.61
CA VAL A 65 -4.80 4.39 -2.44
C VAL A 65 -4.65 3.71 -3.79
N ASP A 66 -5.52 2.76 -4.10
CA ASP A 66 -5.59 2.10 -5.41
C ASP A 66 -7.05 1.77 -5.76
N PRO A 67 -7.66 2.53 -6.69
CA PRO A 67 -9.08 2.37 -7.05
C PRO A 67 -9.46 0.99 -7.62
N TYR A 68 -8.49 0.21 -8.07
CA TYR A 68 -8.73 -0.96 -8.93
C TYR A 68 -8.38 -2.31 -8.32
N LEU A 69 -8.42 -2.43 -7.00
CA LEU A 69 -8.12 -3.70 -6.31
C LEU A 69 -9.34 -4.64 -6.30
N ALA A 70 -9.74 -5.15 -7.45
CA ALA A 70 -10.93 -5.99 -7.57
C ALA A 70 -10.65 -7.41 -8.08
N LYS A 71 -9.77 -7.55 -9.08
CA LYS A 71 -9.51 -8.83 -9.74
C LYS A 71 -8.63 -9.77 -8.89
N PRO A 72 -8.73 -11.11 -9.06
CA PRO A 72 -7.96 -12.06 -8.26
C PRO A 72 -6.44 -11.82 -8.26
N HIS A 73 -5.86 -11.42 -9.40
CA HIS A 73 -4.43 -11.13 -9.46
C HIS A 73 -4.05 -9.83 -8.75
N GLN A 74 -4.96 -8.83 -8.72
CA GLN A 74 -4.75 -7.58 -7.99
C GLN A 74 -4.80 -7.81 -6.47
N ILE A 75 -5.72 -8.66 -6.01
CA ILE A 75 -5.78 -9.08 -4.61
C ILE A 75 -4.51 -9.86 -4.21
N ARG A 76 -3.99 -10.72 -5.09
CA ARG A 76 -2.71 -11.38 -4.86
C ARG A 76 -1.57 -10.37 -4.73
N ASN A 77 -1.50 -9.41 -5.65
CA ASN A 77 -0.48 -8.35 -5.59
C ASN A 77 -0.59 -7.54 -4.29
N LEU A 78 -1.82 -7.25 -3.84
CA LEU A 78 -2.07 -6.61 -2.55
C LEU A 78 -1.51 -7.44 -1.40
N ASN A 79 -1.84 -8.74 -1.31
CA ASN A 79 -1.37 -9.61 -0.23
C ASN A 79 0.16 -9.71 -0.18
N GLU A 80 0.80 -9.84 -1.35
CA GLU A 80 2.27 -9.85 -1.44
C GLU A 80 2.88 -8.51 -0.99
N PHE A 81 2.24 -7.40 -1.35
CA PHE A 81 2.67 -6.07 -0.94
C PHE A 81 2.47 -5.84 0.56
N LEU A 82 1.34 -6.27 1.13
CA LEU A 82 1.09 -6.20 2.58
C LEU A 82 2.12 -6.97 3.38
N LEU A 83 2.47 -8.18 2.92
CA LEU A 83 3.54 -8.97 3.53
C LEU A 83 4.89 -8.25 3.45
N HIS A 84 5.23 -7.72 2.28
CA HIS A 84 6.46 -6.94 2.10
C HIS A 84 6.53 -5.73 3.04
N LEU A 85 5.42 -5.00 3.23
CA LEU A 85 5.34 -3.90 4.19
C LEU A 85 5.55 -4.38 5.63
N ALA A 86 4.86 -5.47 6.02
CA ALA A 86 4.97 -6.02 7.37
C ALA A 86 6.40 -6.45 7.70
N GLU A 87 7.09 -7.08 6.75
CA GLU A 87 8.47 -7.57 6.92
C GLU A 87 9.55 -6.47 6.82
N THR A 88 9.24 -5.37 6.13
CA THR A 88 10.24 -4.34 5.82
C THR A 88 10.10 -3.09 6.67
N ALA A 89 8.88 -2.59 6.82
CA ALA A 89 8.57 -1.36 7.54
C ALA A 89 8.17 -1.61 8.99
N HIS A 90 7.56 -2.77 9.27
CA HIS A 90 6.93 -3.11 10.54
C HIS A 90 5.94 -2.05 11.02
N PRO A 91 4.98 -1.62 10.17
CA PRO A 91 4.03 -0.59 10.55
C PRO A 91 3.08 -1.09 11.64
N LYS A 92 2.44 -0.17 12.35
CA LYS A 92 1.36 -0.50 13.29
C LYS A 92 0.00 -0.55 12.59
N GLU A 93 -0.16 0.33 11.60
CA GLU A 93 -1.43 0.51 10.90
C GLU A 93 -1.20 0.57 9.38
N ILE A 94 -2.01 -0.18 8.64
CA ILE A 94 -2.09 -0.09 7.19
C ILE A 94 -3.56 0.19 6.82
N GLU A 95 -3.80 1.26 6.10
CA GLU A 95 -5.08 1.58 5.50
C GLU A 95 -5.01 1.38 3.99
N VAL A 96 -5.93 0.60 3.45
CA VAL A 96 -6.12 0.42 2.01
C VAL A 96 -7.40 1.13 1.60
N VAL A 97 -7.29 2.12 0.72
CA VAL A 97 -8.42 2.86 0.16
C VAL A 97 -8.59 2.43 -1.30
N THR A 98 -9.75 1.90 -1.63
CA THR A 98 -10.04 1.36 -2.97
C THR A 98 -11.41 1.78 -3.48
N GLY A 99 -11.67 1.57 -4.76
CA GLY A 99 -12.98 1.79 -5.36
C GLY A 99 -13.96 0.65 -5.03
N PHE A 100 -15.22 0.86 -5.41
CA PHE A 100 -16.23 -0.19 -5.32
C PHE A 100 -16.03 -1.20 -6.45
N ALA A 101 -15.95 -2.47 -6.08
CA ALA A 101 -15.95 -3.57 -7.04
C ALA A 101 -17.40 -3.96 -7.41
N ALA A 102 -17.59 -4.64 -8.55
CA ALA A 102 -18.86 -5.29 -8.85
C ALA A 102 -19.16 -6.40 -7.83
N ASP A 103 -20.44 -6.68 -7.57
CA ASP A 103 -20.92 -7.50 -6.45
C ASP A 103 -20.18 -8.84 -6.27
N ASP A 104 -19.90 -9.57 -7.33
CA ASP A 104 -19.18 -10.86 -7.29
C ASP A 104 -17.73 -10.72 -6.83
N PHE A 105 -17.09 -9.58 -7.10
CA PHE A 105 -15.71 -9.29 -6.69
C PHE A 105 -15.65 -8.66 -5.31
N ALA A 106 -16.67 -7.90 -4.90
CA ALA A 106 -16.72 -7.24 -3.60
C ALA A 106 -16.65 -8.26 -2.46
N ALA A 107 -17.49 -9.29 -2.48
CA ALA A 107 -17.50 -10.34 -1.46
C ALA A 107 -16.17 -11.12 -1.37
N ARG A 108 -15.49 -11.34 -2.51
CA ARG A 108 -14.16 -11.98 -2.54
C ARG A 108 -13.08 -11.06 -2.00
N GLN A 109 -13.14 -9.79 -2.34
CA GLN A 109 -12.23 -8.76 -1.84
C GLN A 109 -12.35 -8.65 -0.32
N ASP A 110 -13.57 -8.57 0.23
CA ASP A 110 -13.80 -8.47 1.67
C ASP A 110 -13.21 -9.68 2.39
N ARG A 111 -13.54 -10.90 1.94
CA ARG A 111 -13.01 -12.12 2.55
C ARG A 111 -11.48 -12.16 2.54
N ALA A 112 -10.87 -11.87 1.40
CA ALA A 112 -9.41 -11.88 1.27
C ALA A 112 -8.75 -10.82 2.15
N THR A 113 -9.37 -9.65 2.29
CA THR A 113 -8.87 -8.58 3.17
C THR A 113 -9.04 -8.93 4.64
N ASP A 114 -10.17 -9.55 5.02
CA ASP A 114 -10.40 -10.01 6.39
C ASP A 114 -9.42 -11.12 6.81
N GLU A 115 -9.12 -12.05 5.91
CA GLU A 115 -8.12 -13.09 6.13
C GLU A 115 -6.72 -12.47 6.29
N ALA A 116 -6.34 -11.56 5.39
CA ALA A 116 -5.07 -10.84 5.47
C ALA A 116 -4.96 -9.99 6.76
N ALA A 117 -6.05 -9.34 7.19
CA ALA A 117 -6.07 -8.54 8.42
C ALA A 117 -5.82 -9.41 9.65
N LYS A 118 -6.46 -10.59 9.73
CA LYS A 118 -6.26 -11.55 10.84
C LYS A 118 -4.81 -12.06 10.88
N ASP A 119 -4.26 -12.40 9.72
CA ASP A 119 -2.89 -12.92 9.63
C ASP A 119 -1.85 -11.86 9.94
N LEU A 120 -2.03 -10.63 9.45
CA LEU A 120 -1.14 -9.50 9.74
C LEU A 120 -1.15 -9.15 11.23
N PHE A 121 -2.33 -9.10 11.84
CA PHE A 121 -2.43 -8.82 13.27
C PHE A 121 -1.79 -9.93 14.11
N LYS A 122 -2.10 -11.20 13.81
CA LYS A 122 -1.59 -12.34 14.55
C LYS A 122 -0.08 -12.50 14.46
N ASN A 123 0.50 -12.33 13.27
CA ASN A 123 1.89 -12.67 13.01
C ASN A 123 2.83 -11.48 13.12
N TYR A 124 2.33 -10.25 12.90
CA TYR A 124 3.14 -9.02 12.82
C TYR A 124 2.66 -7.90 13.76
N GLY A 125 1.48 -8.04 14.39
CA GLY A 125 0.90 -6.98 15.22
C GLY A 125 0.41 -5.77 14.42
N VAL A 126 0.15 -5.94 13.12
CA VAL A 126 -0.26 -4.88 12.19
C VAL A 126 -1.77 -4.85 12.07
N THR A 127 -2.39 -3.69 12.28
CA THR A 127 -3.82 -3.47 12.02
C THR A 127 -4.02 -3.09 10.55
N LEU A 128 -4.85 -3.84 9.83
CA LEU A 128 -5.25 -3.55 8.45
C LEU A 128 -6.70 -3.09 8.40
N THR A 129 -6.95 -1.96 7.73
CA THR A 129 -8.29 -1.44 7.42
C THR A 129 -8.49 -1.33 5.91
N LEU A 130 -9.68 -1.71 5.43
CA LEU A 130 -10.11 -1.48 4.06
C LEU A 130 -11.22 -0.43 4.04
N ARG A 131 -11.01 0.65 3.28
CA ARG A 131 -12.00 1.69 3.05
C ARG A 131 -12.34 1.78 1.57
N ARG A 132 -13.63 1.98 1.26
CA ARG A 132 -14.08 2.16 -0.11
C ARG A 132 -14.53 3.59 -0.33
N GLU A 133 -14.08 4.16 -1.44
CA GLU A 133 -14.44 5.51 -1.86
C GLU A 133 -14.81 5.56 -3.34
N THR A 134 -15.69 6.50 -3.69
CA THR A 134 -16.01 6.85 -5.07
C THR A 134 -15.12 7.99 -5.55
N GLY A 135 -14.96 8.11 -6.88
CA GLY A 135 -14.21 9.25 -7.46
C GLY A 135 -12.69 9.17 -7.31
N LEU A 136 -12.15 8.04 -6.86
CA LEU A 136 -10.70 7.84 -6.82
C LEU A 136 -10.15 7.68 -8.23
N HIS A 137 -9.13 8.47 -8.57
CA HIS A 137 -8.42 8.39 -9.86
C HIS A 137 -6.93 8.13 -9.69
N ASP A 138 -6.35 8.73 -8.67
CA ASP A 138 -4.92 8.65 -8.40
C ASP A 138 -4.57 7.41 -7.58
N ARG A 139 -3.31 7.02 -7.66
CA ARG A 139 -2.77 5.86 -6.95
C ARG A 139 -1.52 6.26 -6.21
N TYR A 140 -1.57 6.16 -4.91
CA TYR A 140 -0.52 6.59 -4.00
C TYR A 140 -0.24 5.56 -2.92
N LEU A 141 1.03 5.50 -2.52
CA LEU A 141 1.42 4.93 -1.24
C LEU A 141 2.00 6.07 -0.40
N MET A 142 1.39 6.33 0.74
CA MET A 142 1.78 7.39 1.67
C MET A 142 2.27 6.77 2.97
N LEU A 143 3.36 7.30 3.48
CA LEU A 143 4.02 6.86 4.70
C LEU A 143 4.07 8.04 5.67
N ASP A 144 3.68 7.85 6.92
CA ASP A 144 3.52 8.91 7.92
C ASP A 144 4.80 9.71 8.21
N HIS A 145 5.95 9.10 8.00
CA HIS A 145 7.24 9.79 8.10
C HIS A 145 7.56 10.75 6.93
N GLY A 146 6.64 10.90 5.95
CA GLY A 146 6.75 11.92 4.91
C GLY A 146 7.26 11.44 3.55
N VAL A 147 7.19 10.14 3.25
CA VAL A 147 7.49 9.58 1.92
C VAL A 147 6.20 9.27 1.18
N LEU A 148 6.19 9.60 -0.11
CA LEU A 148 5.09 9.40 -1.04
C LEU A 148 5.58 8.65 -2.28
N PHE A 149 4.88 7.59 -2.67
CA PHE A 149 5.01 6.98 -3.99
C PHE A 149 3.77 7.34 -4.82
N LYS A 150 3.99 7.88 -6.01
CA LYS A 150 2.96 8.02 -7.03
C LYS A 150 3.06 6.84 -7.98
N LEU A 151 1.99 6.05 -8.07
CA LEU A 151 1.98 4.78 -8.77
C LEU A 151 1.11 4.89 -10.03
N GLY A 152 1.70 4.88 -11.21
CA GLY A 152 0.94 5.02 -12.45
C GLY A 152 -0.13 3.93 -12.64
N ARG A 153 0.12 2.69 -12.17
CA ARG A 153 -0.80 1.55 -12.24
C ARG A 153 -1.20 0.96 -10.89
N GLY A 154 -0.89 1.62 -9.78
CA GLY A 154 -1.10 1.05 -8.44
C GLY A 154 -0.36 -0.27 -8.27
N LEU A 155 -0.98 -1.25 -7.64
CA LEU A 155 -0.42 -2.59 -7.50
C LEU A 155 -0.65 -3.49 -8.74
N ASP A 156 -1.39 -3.02 -9.76
CA ASP A 156 -1.51 -3.70 -11.06
C ASP A 156 -0.25 -3.55 -11.94
N ILE A 157 0.85 -3.14 -11.33
CA ILE A 157 2.19 -3.16 -11.93
C ILE A 157 2.58 -4.57 -12.36
N PHE A 158 2.28 -5.58 -11.54
CA PHE A 158 2.65 -6.97 -11.79
C PHE A 158 1.59 -7.70 -12.59
N LYS A 159 1.97 -8.27 -13.73
CA LYS A 159 1.09 -9.13 -14.53
C LYS A 159 0.74 -10.41 -13.77
N PRO A 160 -0.41 -11.04 -14.08
CA PRO A 160 -0.67 -12.40 -13.61
C PRO A 160 0.49 -13.32 -13.98
N ALA A 161 0.96 -14.14 -13.05
CA ALA A 161 2.00 -15.12 -13.32
C ALA A 161 1.48 -16.20 -14.30
N VAL A 162 2.26 -16.47 -15.34
CA VAL A 162 2.00 -17.51 -16.32
C VAL A 162 3.11 -18.55 -16.18
N GLY A 163 2.74 -19.72 -15.66
CA GLY A 163 3.69 -20.78 -15.39
C GLY A 163 4.48 -20.64 -14.09
N LEU A 164 5.13 -21.72 -13.69
CA LEU A 164 5.73 -21.87 -12.36
C LEU A 164 6.88 -20.88 -12.10
N ALA A 165 7.66 -20.56 -13.11
CA ALA A 165 8.83 -19.70 -12.97
C ALA A 165 8.46 -18.24 -12.59
N GLU A 166 7.31 -17.73 -13.08
CA GLU A 166 6.85 -16.36 -12.82
C GLU A 166 6.26 -16.18 -11.41
N HIS A 167 6.09 -17.26 -10.63
CA HIS A 167 5.72 -17.15 -9.22
C HIS A 167 6.89 -16.67 -8.35
N ARG A 168 8.13 -16.67 -8.87
CA ARG A 168 9.24 -16.00 -8.19
C ARG A 168 9.14 -14.49 -8.42
N PRO A 169 9.20 -13.65 -7.38
CA PRO A 169 8.99 -12.20 -7.51
C PRO A 169 9.84 -11.53 -8.58
N GLY A 170 11.13 -11.90 -8.69
CA GLY A 170 12.03 -11.33 -9.69
C GLY A 170 11.76 -11.74 -11.14
N ASN A 171 11.03 -12.85 -11.37
CA ASN A 171 10.72 -13.35 -12.69
C ASN A 171 9.36 -12.90 -13.23
N ARG A 172 8.54 -12.28 -12.37
CA ARG A 172 7.24 -11.78 -12.79
C ARG A 172 7.39 -10.63 -13.76
N ARG A 173 6.65 -10.70 -14.86
CA ARG A 173 6.60 -9.61 -15.83
C ARG A 173 5.80 -8.44 -15.28
N VAL A 174 6.27 -7.23 -15.58
CA VAL A 174 5.56 -5.98 -15.22
C VAL A 174 4.81 -5.40 -16.41
N ARG A 175 3.89 -4.50 -16.11
CA ARG A 175 3.22 -3.63 -17.10
C ARG A 175 4.02 -2.35 -17.23
N GLU A 176 3.92 -1.71 -18.38
CA GLU A 176 4.48 -0.38 -18.58
C GLU A 176 3.85 0.60 -17.59
N THR A 177 4.70 1.27 -16.80
CA THR A 177 4.28 2.25 -15.82
C THR A 177 5.46 3.08 -15.33
N GLU A 178 5.15 4.19 -14.69
CA GLU A 178 6.10 4.98 -13.91
C GLU A 178 5.74 4.89 -12.43
N VAL A 179 6.79 4.90 -11.60
CA VAL A 179 6.70 5.02 -10.14
C VAL A 179 7.61 6.16 -9.73
N ASP A 180 7.02 7.26 -9.29
CA ASP A 180 7.76 8.40 -8.76
C ASP A 180 7.76 8.34 -7.24
N VAL A 181 8.91 8.60 -6.64
CA VAL A 181 9.10 8.62 -5.19
C VAL A 181 9.46 10.04 -4.76
N PHE A 182 8.72 10.55 -3.81
CA PHE A 182 8.92 11.88 -3.25
C PHE A 182 9.08 11.78 -1.73
N CYS A 183 9.69 12.80 -1.14
CA CYS A 183 9.71 12.96 0.31
C CYS A 183 9.52 14.42 0.71
N ARG A 184 9.22 14.65 1.99
CA ARG A 184 9.19 16.00 2.57
C ARG A 184 10.57 16.64 2.50
N PRO A 185 10.66 17.98 2.34
CA PRO A 185 11.91 18.71 2.52
C PRO A 185 12.52 18.40 3.91
N GLY A 186 13.84 18.20 3.94
CA GLY A 186 14.54 17.85 5.18
C GLY A 186 14.47 16.36 5.58
N HIS A 187 13.74 15.54 4.86
CA HIS A 187 13.78 14.10 5.08
C HIS A 187 15.18 13.52 4.74
N ALA A 188 15.62 12.49 5.45
CA ALA A 188 16.95 11.89 5.24
C ALA A 188 17.21 11.38 3.81
N LEU A 189 16.16 11.04 3.07
CA LEU A 189 16.26 10.66 1.65
C LEU A 189 16.52 11.87 0.73
N ALA A 190 16.02 13.06 1.06
CA ALA A 190 16.27 14.30 0.30
C ALA A 190 17.76 14.69 0.32
N ILE A 191 18.41 14.53 1.46
CA ILE A 191 19.82 14.89 1.64
C ILE A 191 20.76 14.04 0.78
N ARG A 192 20.37 12.77 0.53
CA ARG A 192 21.19 11.85 -0.29
C ARG A 192 21.15 12.15 -1.78
N THR A 193 20.07 12.77 -2.28
CA THR A 193 19.95 13.13 -3.70
C THR A 193 20.78 14.35 -4.05
N GLU A 194 20.97 15.28 -3.12
CA GLU A 194 21.81 16.48 -3.32
C GLU A 194 23.32 16.18 -3.30
N GLY A 195 23.74 15.11 -2.63
CA GLY A 195 25.15 14.68 -2.54
C GLY A 195 25.64 13.77 -3.68
N SER A 196 24.78 13.37 -4.63
CA SER A 196 25.11 12.41 -5.70
C SER A 196 25.35 13.07 -7.06
N SER A 197 25.43 14.40 -7.12
CA SER A 197 25.67 15.18 -8.35
C SER A 197 27.09 15.74 -8.36
N THR A 198 28.08 14.87 -8.19
CA THR A 198 29.52 15.19 -8.42
C THR A 198 30.15 14.12 -9.25
#